data_4b1639b1209a26cd6e44b5a9e28c7f58
#
_entry.id   4b1639b1209a26cd6e44b5a9e28c7f58
#
_cell.length_a   1.000
_cell.length_b   1.000
_cell.length_c   1.000
_cell.angle_alpha   90.00
_cell.angle_beta   90.00
_cell.angle_gamma   90.00
#
_symmetry.space_group_name_H-M   'P 1'
#
loop_
_entity.id
_entity.type
_entity.pdbx_description
1 polymer ?
#
loop_
_entity_poly.entity_id
_entity_poly.type
_entity_poly.pdbx_seq_one_letter_code
_entity_poly.pdbx_strand_id
1 'polypeptide(L)' 'PESPIENYVTSDLYLAAFLKTKGYKYQVEKLKSKSNFIFQLSPELLSYVDEYLTEKGSCEPLAFTNAIKNIKNLLYNNR' A
#
# COMPACT_ATOMS: atom_id res chain seq x y z
N PRO A 1 -19.34 21.15 8.11
CA PRO A 1 -19.40 19.88 7.39
C PRO A 1 -18.02 19.31 7.18
N GLU A 2 -17.95 18.02 7.31
CA GLU A 2 -16.70 17.34 7.17
C GLU A 2 -16.49 16.96 5.73
N SER A 3 -15.26 17.13 5.27
CA SER A 3 -14.90 16.64 3.95
C SER A 3 -14.90 15.11 3.98
N PRO A 4 -15.35 14.50 2.90
CA PRO A 4 -15.26 13.04 2.84
C PRO A 4 -13.80 12.61 2.90
N ILE A 5 -13.57 11.48 3.55
CA ILE A 5 -12.24 10.90 3.59
C ILE A 5 -11.95 10.37 2.20
N GLU A 6 -10.87 10.84 1.61
CA GLU A 6 -10.46 10.36 0.31
C GLU A 6 -9.51 9.19 0.47
N ASN A 7 -9.56 8.29 -0.49
CA ASN A 7 -8.73 7.10 -0.48
C ASN A 7 -7.79 7.12 -1.66
N TYR A 8 -6.59 6.59 -1.41
CA TYR A 8 -5.65 6.32 -2.47
C TYR A 8 -5.71 4.81 -2.76
N VAL A 9 -6.00 4.47 -4.00
CA VAL A 9 -6.20 3.07 -4.38
C VAL A 9 -5.14 2.67 -5.38
N THR A 10 -4.50 1.54 -5.13
CA THR A 10 -3.50 1.00 -6.06
C THR A 10 -3.62 -0.51 -6.11
N SER A 11 -3.31 -1.07 -7.27
CA SER A 11 -3.21 -2.52 -7.43
C SER A 11 -1.76 -3.00 -7.40
N ASP A 12 -0.82 -2.09 -7.19
CA ASP A 12 0.60 -2.41 -7.16
C ASP A 12 0.98 -2.95 -5.79
N LEU A 13 1.24 -4.25 -5.72
CA LEU A 13 1.61 -4.91 -4.48
C LEU A 13 2.86 -4.31 -3.87
N TYR A 14 3.83 -3.97 -4.69
CA TYR A 14 5.11 -3.47 -4.18
C TYR A 14 4.96 -2.07 -3.63
N LEU A 15 4.15 -1.24 -4.27
CA LEU A 15 3.86 0.08 -3.73
C LEU A 15 3.14 -0.04 -2.39
N ALA A 16 2.17 -0.96 -2.29
CA ALA A 16 1.47 -1.18 -1.04
C ALA A 16 2.44 -1.62 0.05
N ALA A 17 3.38 -2.50 -0.28
CA ALA A 17 4.38 -2.96 0.68
C ALA A 17 5.27 -1.80 1.12
N PHE A 18 5.68 -0.95 0.19
CA PHE A 18 6.49 0.21 0.51
C PHE A 18 5.77 1.13 1.48
N LEU A 19 4.50 1.42 1.21
CA LEU A 19 3.73 2.29 2.09
C LEU A 19 3.51 1.65 3.46
N LYS A 20 3.36 0.34 3.50
CA LYS A 20 3.22 -0.37 4.76
C LYS A 20 4.48 -0.21 5.61
N THR A 21 5.67 -0.25 5.00
CA THR A 21 6.90 -0.06 5.75
C THR A 21 7.02 1.34 6.33
N LYS A 22 6.28 2.29 5.78
CA LYS A 22 6.25 3.66 6.29
C LYS A 22 5.17 3.87 7.35
N GLY A 23 4.49 2.80 7.74
CA GLY A 23 3.54 2.87 8.84
C GLY A 23 2.09 3.08 8.44
N TYR A 24 1.78 3.03 7.16
CA TYR A 24 0.42 3.23 6.69
C TYR A 24 -0.37 1.94 6.75
N LYS A 25 -1.64 2.06 7.10
CA LYS A 25 -2.57 0.94 7.10
C LYS A 25 -3.33 0.91 5.79
N TYR A 26 -3.76 -0.27 5.41
CA TYR A 26 -4.49 -0.43 4.16
C TYR A 26 -5.61 -1.43 4.31
N GLN A 27 -6.55 -1.35 3.38
CA GLN A 27 -7.59 -2.35 3.23
C GLN A 27 -7.44 -2.99 1.86
N VAL A 28 -7.87 -4.24 1.76
CA VAL A 28 -7.78 -4.97 0.51
C VAL A 28 -9.18 -5.16 -0.04
N GLU A 29 -9.35 -4.79 -1.32
CA GLU A 29 -10.58 -5.05 -2.05
C GLU A 29 -10.28 -6.09 -3.11
N LYS A 30 -10.85 -7.28 -2.95
CA LYS A 30 -10.62 -8.35 -3.91
C LYS A 30 -11.63 -8.30 -5.03
N LEU A 31 -11.13 -8.24 -6.25
CA LEU A 31 -11.94 -8.31 -7.45
C LEU A 31 -11.66 -9.63 -8.13
N LYS A 32 -12.39 -9.89 -9.23
CA LYS A 32 -12.30 -11.20 -9.88
C LYS A 32 -10.87 -11.50 -10.35
N SER A 33 -10.19 -10.53 -10.91
CA SER A 33 -8.89 -10.78 -11.53
C SER A 33 -7.75 -10.02 -10.86
N LYS A 34 -8.04 -9.21 -9.85
CA LYS A 34 -6.99 -8.42 -9.20
C LYS A 34 -7.43 -8.04 -7.79
N SER A 35 -6.50 -7.47 -7.06
CA SER A 35 -6.78 -6.93 -5.74
C SER A 35 -6.34 -5.48 -5.71
N ASN A 36 -7.15 -4.64 -5.06
CA ASN A 36 -6.80 -3.25 -4.85
C ASN A 36 -6.45 -3.03 -3.39
N PHE A 37 -5.47 -2.17 -3.16
CA PHE A 37 -5.05 -1.78 -1.82
C PHE A 37 -5.48 -0.34 -1.60
N ILE A 38 -6.21 -0.11 -0.53
CA ILE A 38 -6.86 1.17 -0.26
C ILE A 38 -6.22 1.80 0.96
N PHE A 39 -5.65 2.97 0.77
CA PHE A 39 -5.00 3.73 1.84
C PHE A 39 -5.76 5.02 2.07
N GLN A 40 -5.73 5.52 3.29
CA GLN A 40 -6.28 6.85 3.56
C GLN A 40 -5.35 7.89 2.93
N LEU A 41 -5.92 8.73 2.07
CA LEU A 41 -5.14 9.73 1.36
C LEU A 41 -4.66 10.81 2.32
N SER A 42 -3.40 11.19 2.17
CA SER A 42 -2.82 12.29 2.94
C SER A 42 -1.68 12.88 2.13
N PRO A 43 -1.29 14.13 2.41
CA PRO A 43 -0.14 14.72 1.72
C PRO A 43 1.14 13.92 1.95
N GLU A 44 1.32 13.37 3.15
CA GLU A 44 2.48 12.56 3.45
C GLU A 44 2.49 11.28 2.63
N LEU A 45 1.32 10.64 2.50
CA LEU A 45 1.21 9.44 1.69
C LEU A 45 1.61 9.73 0.25
N LEU A 46 1.09 10.82 -0.30
CA LEU A 46 1.41 11.18 -1.68
C LEU A 46 2.89 11.46 -1.88
N SER A 47 3.53 12.02 -0.86
CA SER A 47 4.97 12.26 -0.91
C SER A 47 5.73 10.94 -1.02
N TYR A 48 5.34 9.94 -0.25
CA TYR A 48 5.98 8.62 -0.34
C TYR A 48 5.69 7.93 -1.67
N VAL A 49 4.47 8.09 -2.18
CA VAL A 49 4.15 7.53 -3.49
C VAL A 49 5.05 8.14 -4.56
N ASP A 50 5.26 9.46 -4.49
CA ASP A 50 6.15 10.12 -5.42
C ASP A 50 7.58 9.61 -5.32
N GLU A 51 8.08 9.43 -4.10
CA GLU A 51 9.41 8.88 -3.90
C GLU A 51 9.54 7.50 -4.54
N TYR A 52 8.52 6.67 -4.35
CA TYR A 52 8.54 5.34 -4.91
C TYR A 52 8.57 5.39 -6.44
N LEU A 53 7.73 6.23 -7.04
CA LEU A 53 7.62 6.31 -8.48
C LEU A 53 8.88 6.89 -9.14
N THR A 54 9.60 7.75 -8.42
CA THR A 54 10.82 8.35 -8.94
C THR A 54 12.07 7.57 -8.53
N GLU A 55 11.88 6.41 -7.90
CA GLU A 55 12.97 5.55 -7.45
C GLU A 55 13.88 6.20 -6.43
N LYS A 56 13.37 7.21 -5.72
CA LYS A 56 14.14 7.88 -4.67
C LYS A 56 13.78 7.36 -3.29
N GLY A 57 12.69 6.61 -3.19
CA GLY A 57 12.27 6.07 -1.92
C GLY A 57 13.18 4.95 -1.45
N SER A 58 13.38 4.86 -0.16
CA SER A 58 14.14 3.79 0.42
C SER A 58 13.41 3.23 1.61
N CYS A 59 13.63 1.96 1.87
CA CYS A 59 13.10 1.32 3.06
C CYS A 59 14.04 0.19 3.44
N GLU A 60 13.93 -0.24 4.69
CA GLU A 60 14.76 -1.33 5.16
C GLU A 60 14.40 -2.59 4.37
N PRO A 61 15.39 -3.27 3.74
CA PRO A 61 15.09 -4.38 2.84
C PRO A 61 14.34 -5.53 3.49
N LEU A 62 14.67 -5.85 4.73
CA LEU A 62 13.99 -6.94 5.42
C LEU A 62 12.55 -6.57 5.72
N ALA A 63 12.32 -5.34 6.15
CA ALA A 63 10.95 -4.87 6.41
C ALA A 63 10.12 -4.90 5.14
N PHE A 64 10.70 -4.50 4.02
CA PHE A 64 10.01 -4.53 2.74
C PHE A 64 9.66 -5.95 2.35
N THR A 65 10.62 -6.87 2.45
CA THR A 65 10.40 -8.27 2.11
C THR A 65 9.31 -8.87 2.99
N ASN A 66 9.35 -8.57 4.29
CA ASN A 66 8.33 -9.08 5.21
C ASN A 66 6.96 -8.52 4.90
N ALA A 67 6.89 -7.24 4.53
CA ALA A 67 5.63 -6.64 4.16
C ALA A 67 5.04 -7.33 2.93
N ILE A 68 5.88 -7.62 1.94
CA ILE A 68 5.43 -8.32 0.74
C ILE A 68 4.90 -9.70 1.10
N LYS A 69 5.61 -10.43 1.95
CA LYS A 69 5.16 -11.76 2.37
C LYS A 69 3.83 -11.69 3.11
N ASN A 70 3.68 -10.71 3.99
CA ASN A 70 2.45 -10.55 4.75
C ASN A 70 1.28 -10.26 3.84
N ILE A 71 1.48 -9.39 2.85
CA ILE A 71 0.43 -9.06 1.90
C ILE A 71 0.05 -10.29 1.07
N LYS A 72 1.05 -11.01 0.59
CA LYS A 72 0.78 -12.21 -0.21
C LYS A 72 0.04 -13.27 0.61
N ASN A 73 0.44 -13.45 1.86
CA ASN A 73 -0.27 -14.40 2.72
C ASN A 73 -1.72 -13.99 2.91
N LEU A 74 -1.97 -12.71 3.10
CA LEU A 74 -3.32 -12.21 3.24
C LEU A 74 -4.14 -12.50 2.00
N LEU A 75 -3.56 -12.28 0.83
CA LEU A 75 -4.27 -12.48 -0.43
C LEU A 75 -4.55 -13.95 -0.71
N TYR A 76 -3.61 -14.83 -0.40
CA TYR A 76 -3.74 -16.23 -0.74
C TYR A 76 -4.50 -17.03 0.30
N ASN A 77 -4.46 -16.63 1.56
CA ASN A 77 -5.12 -17.35 2.63
C ASN A 77 -6.51 -16.86 2.91
N ASN A 78 -6.84 -15.70 2.46
CA ASN A 78 -8.17 -15.12 2.68
C ASN A 78 -9.08 -15.51 1.52
N ARG A 79 -9.70 -16.66 1.65
CA ARG A 79 -10.56 -17.19 0.60
C ARG A 79 -12.02 -17.07 0.95
#